data_c47224c74b901e5c98ce6061a34690d8
#
_entry.id   c47224c74b901e5c98ce6061a34690d8
#
_cell.length_a   1.000
_cell.length_b   1.000
_cell.length_c   1.000
_cell.angle_alpha   90.00
_cell.angle_beta   90.00
_cell.angle_gamma   90.00
#
_symmetry.space_group_name_H-M   'P 1'
#
loop_
_entity.id
_entity.type
_entity.pdbx_description
1 polymer ?
#
loop_
_entity_poly.entity_id
_entity_poly.type
_entity_poly.pdbx_seq_one_letter_code
_entity_poly.pdbx_strand_id
1 'polypeptide(L)'
;MPPLLNMNENDEVAQIYEQYNQMIMDTNRLMKEKMDAEYQSKLSQLRQLQYQIQPHFLYNSLFTISRMAQLDDNDEIAEYAKHLGKYYQYITKSSDREVTFNQELEQVKDYLYIQNIRFEDRIEIIMDEMPESIMQIKIAPMILQPLAE
;
A
#
# COMPACT_ATOMS: atom_id res chain seq x y z
N MET A 1 66.35 31.06 33.56
CA MET A 1 65.45 29.92 33.34
C MET A 1 64.50 30.32 32.21
N PRO A 2 64.56 29.68 31.05
CA PRO A 2 63.59 29.94 30.01
C PRO A 2 62.21 29.35 30.42
N PRO A 3 61.07 29.99 30.06
CA PRO A 3 59.75 29.48 30.40
C PRO A 3 59.54 28.18 29.64
N LEU A 4 59.05 27.18 30.34
CA LEU A 4 58.54 25.92 29.77
C LEU A 4 57.42 26.30 28.80
N LEU A 5 57.68 26.11 27.51
CA LEU A 5 56.68 26.18 26.48
C LEU A 5 55.60 25.15 26.81
N ASN A 6 54.43 25.66 26.94
CA ASN A 6 53.22 24.86 27.25
C ASN A 6 53.00 23.87 26.11
N MET A 7 53.34 22.61 26.32
CA MET A 7 53.11 21.50 25.36
C MET A 7 51.61 21.19 25.18
N ASN A 8 50.71 21.90 25.88
CA ASN A 8 49.28 21.65 25.83
C ASN A 8 48.56 22.22 24.61
N GLU A 9 49.06 23.31 24.00
CA GLU A 9 48.35 23.89 22.84
C GLU A 9 48.37 23.02 21.59
N ASN A 10 49.46 22.26 21.36
CA ASN A 10 49.51 21.31 20.23
C ASN A 10 48.66 20.08 20.47
N ASP A 11 48.43 19.68 21.67
CA ASP A 11 47.64 18.52 22.06
C ASP A 11 46.14 18.84 21.95
N GLU A 12 45.73 20.06 22.35
CA GLU A 12 44.35 20.52 22.23
C GLU A 12 43.91 20.67 20.74
N VAL A 13 44.79 21.21 19.89
CA VAL A 13 44.53 21.34 18.44
C VAL A 13 44.43 19.95 17.78
N ALA A 14 45.31 19.03 18.16
CA ALA A 14 45.25 17.65 17.66
C ALA A 14 43.93 16.96 18.07
N GLN A 15 43.50 17.16 19.31
CA GLN A 15 42.20 16.63 19.77
C GLN A 15 41.01 17.24 19.02
N ILE A 16 41.02 18.52 18.69
CA ILE A 16 39.99 19.18 17.90
C ILE A 16 39.95 18.58 16.49
N TYR A 17 41.08 18.34 15.83
CA TYR A 17 41.15 17.70 14.52
C TYR A 17 40.61 16.26 14.54
N GLU A 18 40.95 15.53 15.60
CA GLU A 18 40.48 14.17 15.77
C GLU A 18 38.96 14.10 15.94
N GLN A 19 38.40 14.97 16.80
CA GLN A 19 36.95 15.12 16.98
C GLN A 19 36.24 15.57 15.72
N TYR A 20 36.83 16.50 14.95
CA TYR A 20 36.27 16.95 13.68
C TYR A 20 36.25 15.82 12.65
N ASN A 21 37.32 15.06 12.50
CA ASN A 21 37.36 13.92 11.61
C ASN A 21 36.37 12.84 12.01
N GLN A 22 36.25 12.57 13.31
CA GLN A 22 35.26 11.63 13.83
C GLN A 22 33.84 12.08 13.51
N MET A 23 33.53 13.36 13.70
CA MET A 23 32.22 13.94 13.39
C MET A 23 31.90 13.79 11.89
N ILE A 24 32.87 14.02 11.00
CA ILE A 24 32.67 13.82 9.55
C ILE A 24 32.40 12.35 9.24
N MET A 25 33.17 11.44 9.82
CA MET A 25 32.95 10.00 9.61
C MET A 25 31.56 9.55 10.11
N ASP A 26 31.16 10.02 11.30
CA ASP A 26 29.85 9.71 11.86
C ASP A 26 28.72 10.33 11.02
N THR A 27 28.89 11.55 10.55
CA THR A 27 27.93 12.22 9.67
C THR A 27 27.75 11.43 8.37
N ASN A 28 28.85 11.04 7.73
CA ASN A 28 28.81 10.23 6.49
C ASN A 28 28.16 8.85 6.71
N ARG A 29 28.47 8.21 7.85
CA ARG A 29 27.84 6.95 8.23
C ARG A 29 26.34 7.10 8.42
N LEU A 30 25.91 8.12 9.17
CA LEU A 30 24.48 8.39 9.41
C LEU A 30 23.74 8.75 8.11
N MET A 31 24.36 9.52 7.21
CA MET A 31 23.78 9.81 5.91
C MET A 31 23.57 8.53 5.08
N LYS A 32 24.56 7.64 5.06
CA LYS A 32 24.44 6.37 4.37
C LYS A 32 23.35 5.48 4.97
N GLU A 33 23.32 5.33 6.29
CA GLU A 33 22.30 4.57 7.00
C GLU A 33 20.88 5.13 6.72
N LYS A 34 20.74 6.46 6.70
CA LYS A 34 19.48 7.11 6.35
C LYS A 34 19.05 6.81 4.91
N MET A 35 19.96 6.93 3.95
CA MET A 35 19.68 6.63 2.53
C MET A 35 19.29 5.17 2.34
N ASP A 36 19.97 4.24 2.99
CA ASP A 36 19.66 2.81 2.93
C ASP A 36 18.27 2.53 3.56
N ALA A 37 17.93 3.16 4.68
CA ALA A 37 16.62 3.04 5.31
C ALA A 37 15.49 3.60 4.42
N GLU A 38 15.71 4.77 3.81
CA GLU A 38 14.74 5.36 2.86
C GLU A 38 14.55 4.48 1.62
N TYR A 39 15.63 3.91 1.09
CA TYR A 39 15.56 2.98 -0.04
C TYR A 39 14.77 1.72 0.31
N GLN A 40 15.03 1.10 1.46
CA GLN A 40 14.28 -0.08 1.92
C GLN A 40 12.80 0.24 2.16
N SER A 41 12.50 1.41 2.72
CA SER A 41 11.12 1.88 2.89
C SER A 41 10.39 2.01 1.55
N LYS A 42 11.02 2.62 0.55
CA LYS A 42 10.46 2.74 -0.81
C LYS A 42 10.25 1.39 -1.47
N LEU A 43 11.20 0.46 -1.33
CA LEU A 43 11.03 -0.91 -1.84
C LEU A 43 9.86 -1.63 -1.18
N SER A 44 9.69 -1.46 0.13
CA SER A 44 8.56 -2.03 0.87
C SER A 44 7.22 -1.47 0.37
N GLN A 45 7.15 -0.14 0.17
CA GLN A 45 5.97 0.51 -0.40
C GLN A 45 5.64 0.01 -1.81
N LEU A 46 6.66 -0.15 -2.68
CA LEU A 46 6.47 -0.71 -4.03
C LEU A 46 5.95 -2.14 -3.99
N ARG A 47 6.48 -2.98 -3.11
CA ARG A 47 5.99 -4.35 -2.92
C ARG A 47 4.54 -4.35 -2.43
N GLN A 48 4.20 -3.50 -1.47
CA GLN A 48 2.83 -3.37 -0.97
C GLN A 48 1.87 -2.96 -2.09
N LEU A 49 2.25 -2.01 -2.97
CA LEU A 49 1.46 -1.62 -4.13
C LEU A 49 1.30 -2.78 -5.13
N GLN A 50 2.35 -3.59 -5.35
CA GLN A 50 2.26 -4.77 -6.22
C GLN A 50 1.32 -5.83 -5.65
N TYR A 51 1.31 -6.05 -4.33
CA TYR A 51 0.37 -6.98 -3.69
C TYR A 51 -1.08 -6.52 -3.76
N GLN A 52 -1.35 -5.22 -3.80
CA GLN A 52 -2.71 -4.69 -3.94
C GLN A 52 -3.37 -5.06 -5.27
N ILE A 53 -2.60 -5.32 -6.33
CA ILE A 53 -3.14 -5.71 -7.64
C ILE A 53 -3.67 -7.14 -7.63
N GLN A 54 -3.28 -7.99 -6.68
CA GLN A 54 -3.65 -9.40 -6.61
C GLN A 54 -3.62 -10.08 -8.00
N PRO A 55 -2.43 -10.44 -8.53
CA PRO A 55 -2.33 -10.95 -9.91
C PRO A 55 -3.23 -12.14 -10.19
N HIS A 56 -3.41 -13.02 -9.22
CA HIS A 56 -4.27 -14.19 -9.34
C HIS A 56 -5.76 -13.82 -9.52
N PHE A 57 -6.22 -12.77 -8.83
CA PHE A 57 -7.57 -12.25 -9.00
C PHE A 57 -7.77 -11.67 -10.40
N LEU A 58 -6.78 -10.92 -10.91
CA LEU A 58 -6.82 -10.38 -12.26
C LEU A 58 -6.87 -11.48 -13.33
N TYR A 59 -6.00 -12.49 -13.24
CA TYR A 59 -6.02 -13.61 -14.18
C TYR A 59 -7.35 -14.34 -14.17
N ASN A 60 -7.90 -14.65 -12.99
CA ASN A 60 -9.20 -15.30 -12.88
C ASN A 60 -10.32 -14.46 -13.48
N SER A 61 -10.28 -13.13 -13.28
CA SER A 61 -11.25 -12.22 -13.88
C SER A 61 -11.19 -12.21 -15.41
N LEU A 62 -9.99 -12.22 -15.98
CA LEU A 62 -9.80 -12.31 -17.44
C LEU A 62 -10.28 -13.66 -18.00
N PHE A 63 -10.05 -14.76 -17.28
CA PHE A 63 -10.59 -16.08 -17.68
C PHE A 63 -12.12 -16.11 -17.64
N THR A 64 -12.74 -15.48 -16.64
CA THR A 64 -14.19 -15.35 -16.54
C THR A 64 -14.76 -14.58 -17.74
N ILE A 65 -14.17 -13.44 -18.10
CA ILE A 65 -14.54 -12.66 -19.28
C ILE A 65 -14.41 -13.51 -20.57
N SER A 66 -13.29 -14.24 -20.71
CA SER A 66 -13.09 -15.11 -21.89
C SER A 66 -14.15 -16.19 -22.01
N ARG A 67 -14.56 -16.78 -20.87
CA ARG A 67 -15.63 -17.79 -20.85
C ARG A 67 -16.98 -17.20 -21.23
N MET A 68 -17.36 -16.03 -20.70
CA MET A 68 -18.58 -15.33 -21.06
C MET A 68 -18.61 -14.99 -22.55
N ALA A 69 -17.48 -14.53 -23.11
CA ALA A 69 -17.37 -14.23 -24.54
C ALA A 69 -17.58 -15.47 -25.42
N GLN A 70 -17.23 -16.67 -24.97
CA GLN A 70 -17.51 -17.93 -25.69
C GLN A 70 -18.99 -18.31 -25.65
N LEU A 71 -19.73 -17.81 -24.64
CA LEU A 71 -21.17 -18.01 -24.49
C LEU A 71 -22.01 -16.93 -25.17
N ASP A 72 -21.35 -15.94 -25.79
CA ASP A 72 -21.95 -14.79 -26.50
C ASP A 72 -22.81 -13.88 -25.59
N ASP A 73 -22.47 -13.85 -24.30
CA ASP A 73 -23.16 -13.03 -23.29
C ASP A 73 -22.53 -11.66 -23.14
N ASN A 74 -22.76 -10.79 -24.11
CA ASN A 74 -22.12 -9.47 -24.17
C ASN A 74 -22.58 -8.51 -23.06
N ASP A 75 -23.83 -8.61 -22.60
CA ASP A 75 -24.37 -7.75 -21.55
C ASP A 75 -23.73 -8.09 -20.18
N GLU A 76 -23.59 -9.39 -19.89
CA GLU A 76 -22.94 -9.85 -18.67
C GLU A 76 -21.44 -9.51 -18.64
N ILE A 77 -20.76 -9.62 -19.79
CA ILE A 77 -19.37 -9.16 -19.94
C ILE A 77 -19.22 -7.67 -19.60
N ALA A 78 -20.10 -6.83 -20.13
CA ALA A 78 -20.06 -5.39 -19.91
C ALA A 78 -20.25 -5.04 -18.42
N GLU A 79 -21.20 -5.66 -17.74
CA GLU A 79 -21.46 -5.44 -16.34
C GLU A 79 -20.30 -5.96 -15.46
N TYR A 80 -19.79 -7.15 -15.74
CA TYR A 80 -18.63 -7.73 -15.04
C TYR A 80 -17.39 -6.83 -15.19
N ALA A 81 -17.09 -6.38 -16.40
CA ALA A 81 -15.95 -5.49 -16.66
C ALA A 81 -16.08 -4.15 -15.94
N LYS A 82 -17.30 -3.62 -15.81
CA LYS A 82 -17.58 -2.39 -15.09
C LYS A 82 -17.29 -2.55 -13.59
N HIS A 83 -17.76 -3.62 -12.95
CA HIS A 83 -17.46 -3.91 -11.54
C HIS A 83 -15.96 -4.15 -11.31
N LEU A 84 -15.31 -4.88 -12.20
CA LEU A 84 -13.87 -5.10 -12.17
C LEU A 84 -13.08 -3.79 -12.27
N GLY A 85 -13.49 -2.88 -13.17
CA GLY A 85 -12.91 -1.56 -13.32
C GLY A 85 -13.04 -0.71 -12.06
N LYS A 86 -14.24 -0.68 -11.44
CA LYS A 86 -14.48 0.02 -10.17
C LYS A 86 -13.61 -0.54 -9.04
N TYR A 87 -13.52 -1.85 -8.90
CA TYR A 87 -12.70 -2.51 -7.91
C TYR A 87 -11.23 -2.08 -8.02
N TYR A 88 -10.63 -2.19 -9.20
CA TYR A 88 -9.25 -1.78 -9.40
C TYR A 88 -9.03 -0.27 -9.27
N GLN A 89 -9.99 0.55 -9.71
CA GLN A 89 -9.92 1.99 -9.53
C GLN A 89 -9.91 2.38 -8.04
N TYR A 90 -10.70 1.69 -7.22
CA TYR A 90 -10.72 1.90 -5.78
C TYR A 90 -9.37 1.54 -5.16
N ILE A 91 -8.83 0.36 -5.42
CA ILE A 91 -7.55 -0.10 -4.87
C ILE A 91 -6.41 0.87 -5.23
N THR A 92 -6.36 1.34 -6.47
CA THR A 92 -5.28 2.22 -6.93
C THR A 92 -5.38 3.65 -6.40
N LYS A 93 -6.57 4.13 -6.05
CA LYS A 93 -6.80 5.51 -5.56
C LYS A 93 -6.82 5.63 -4.05
N SER A 94 -7.12 4.58 -3.33
CA SER A 94 -7.41 4.62 -1.89
C SER A 94 -6.21 4.29 -0.99
N SER A 95 -5.04 4.01 -1.56
CA SER A 95 -3.88 3.51 -0.80
C SER A 95 -3.36 4.46 0.28
N ASP A 96 -3.62 5.77 0.19
CA ASP A 96 -3.01 6.78 1.08
C ASP A 96 -4.02 7.70 1.77
N ARG A 97 -5.33 7.42 1.68
CA ARG A 97 -6.36 8.31 2.23
C ARG A 97 -7.41 7.53 3.00
N GLU A 98 -7.88 8.12 4.10
CA GLU A 98 -9.09 7.64 4.76
C GLU A 98 -10.27 7.70 3.80
N VAL A 99 -11.09 6.67 3.83
CA VAL A 99 -12.31 6.54 3.04
C VAL A 99 -13.53 6.50 3.96
N THR A 100 -14.72 6.75 3.43
CA THR A 100 -15.94 6.57 4.21
C THR A 100 -16.32 5.08 4.27
N PHE A 101 -17.02 4.67 5.32
CA PHE A 101 -17.57 3.32 5.43
C PHE A 101 -18.42 2.95 4.21
N ASN A 102 -19.20 3.91 3.69
CA ASN A 102 -19.99 3.71 2.47
C ASN A 102 -19.13 3.39 1.25
N GLN A 103 -17.97 4.06 1.09
CA GLN A 103 -17.05 3.78 -0.02
C GLN A 103 -16.45 2.38 0.09
N GLU A 104 -16.08 1.94 1.30
CA GLU A 104 -15.63 0.58 1.55
C GLU A 104 -16.73 -0.45 1.26
N LEU A 105 -17.96 -0.17 1.69
CA LEU A 105 -19.07 -1.07 1.47
C LEU A 105 -19.38 -1.24 -0.03
N GLU A 106 -19.37 -0.17 -0.81
CA GLU A 106 -19.55 -0.24 -2.26
C GLU A 106 -18.42 -1.04 -2.93
N GLN A 107 -17.19 -0.86 -2.49
CA GLN A 107 -16.04 -1.66 -2.98
C GLN A 107 -16.23 -3.15 -2.67
N VAL A 108 -16.67 -3.50 -1.46
CA VAL A 108 -16.95 -4.90 -1.09
C VAL A 108 -18.08 -5.48 -1.93
N LYS A 109 -19.13 -4.70 -2.25
CA LYS A 109 -20.19 -5.15 -3.16
C LYS A 109 -19.66 -5.45 -4.57
N ASP A 110 -18.80 -4.57 -5.12
CA ASP A 110 -18.17 -4.81 -6.41
C ASP A 110 -17.31 -6.09 -6.38
N TYR A 111 -16.53 -6.31 -5.31
CA TYR A 111 -15.74 -7.52 -5.11
C TYR A 111 -16.62 -8.78 -5.02
N LEU A 112 -17.68 -8.75 -4.22
CA LEU A 112 -18.59 -9.88 -4.05
C LEU A 112 -19.35 -10.21 -5.34
N TYR A 113 -19.74 -9.21 -6.12
CA TYR A 113 -20.33 -9.42 -7.45
C TYR A 113 -19.39 -10.20 -8.38
N ILE A 114 -18.12 -9.80 -8.45
CA ILE A 114 -17.10 -10.45 -9.25
C ILE A 114 -16.88 -11.90 -8.79
N GLN A 115 -16.83 -12.13 -7.49
CA GLN A 115 -16.67 -13.46 -6.91
C GLN A 115 -17.89 -14.35 -7.16
N ASN A 116 -19.11 -13.82 -7.03
CA ASN A 116 -20.33 -14.58 -7.25
C ASN A 116 -20.40 -15.14 -8.68
N ILE A 117 -20.14 -14.31 -9.67
CA ILE A 117 -20.09 -14.76 -11.07
C ILE A 117 -18.98 -15.80 -11.27
N ARG A 118 -17.81 -15.59 -10.67
CA ARG A 118 -16.69 -16.54 -10.76
C ARG A 118 -17.06 -17.92 -10.21
N PHE A 119 -17.82 -17.95 -9.13
CA PHE A 119 -18.29 -19.20 -8.51
C PHE A 119 -19.63 -19.69 -9.05
N GLU A 120 -20.09 -19.14 -10.21
CA GLU A 120 -21.30 -19.57 -10.91
C GLU A 120 -22.55 -19.49 -10.01
N ASP A 121 -22.71 -18.37 -9.31
CA ASP A 121 -23.83 -18.08 -8.39
C ASP A 121 -24.00 -19.11 -7.27
N ARG A 122 -22.92 -19.78 -6.86
CA ARG A 122 -22.94 -20.74 -5.74
C ARG A 122 -22.78 -20.08 -4.38
N ILE A 123 -22.54 -18.76 -4.35
CA ILE A 123 -22.38 -17.98 -3.12
C ILE A 123 -23.65 -17.21 -2.87
N GLU A 124 -24.26 -17.42 -1.73
CA GLU A 124 -25.36 -16.59 -1.24
C GLU A 124 -24.80 -15.42 -0.46
N ILE A 125 -25.08 -14.20 -0.94
CA ILE A 125 -24.63 -12.96 -0.28
C ILE A 125 -25.82 -12.35 0.47
N ILE A 126 -25.73 -12.31 1.80
CA ILE A 126 -26.73 -11.70 2.66
C ILE A 126 -26.15 -10.42 3.23
N MET A 127 -26.78 -9.30 2.95
CA MET A 127 -26.42 -7.99 3.50
C MET A 127 -27.61 -7.38 4.22
N ASP A 128 -27.42 -7.06 5.49
CA ASP A 128 -28.40 -6.28 6.24
C ASP A 128 -28.29 -4.79 5.91
N GLU A 129 -29.39 -4.07 6.10
CA GLU A 129 -29.40 -2.62 5.95
C GLU A 129 -28.53 -1.98 7.05
N MET A 130 -27.60 -1.13 6.65
CA MET A 130 -26.71 -0.41 7.55
C MET A 130 -27.30 0.95 7.92
N PRO A 131 -27.23 1.37 9.21
CA PRO A 131 -27.67 2.69 9.62
C PRO A 131 -26.94 3.81 8.88
N GLU A 132 -27.66 4.83 8.44
CA GLU A 132 -27.06 6.00 7.77
C GLU A 132 -25.97 6.68 8.61
N SER A 133 -26.08 6.60 9.93
CA SER A 133 -25.13 7.22 10.87
C SER A 133 -23.69 6.71 10.74
N ILE A 134 -23.50 5.47 10.27
CA ILE A 134 -22.17 4.87 10.12
C ILE A 134 -21.60 5.07 8.72
N MET A 135 -22.42 5.37 7.73
CA MET A 135 -22.02 5.47 6.32
C MET A 135 -20.95 6.53 6.05
N GLN A 136 -20.93 7.60 6.85
CA GLN A 136 -20.02 8.73 6.71
C GLN A 136 -18.78 8.64 7.62
N ILE A 137 -18.68 7.59 8.45
CA ILE A 137 -17.52 7.38 9.32
C ILE A 137 -16.29 7.12 8.43
N LYS A 138 -15.20 7.81 8.73
CA LYS A 138 -13.92 7.60 8.05
C LYS A 138 -13.18 6.42 8.65
N ILE A 139 -12.71 5.54 7.79
CA ILE A 139 -11.97 4.33 8.15
C ILE A 139 -10.75 4.18 7.23
N ALA A 140 -9.84 3.30 7.62
CA ALA A 140 -8.75 2.92 6.75
C ALA A 140 -9.28 2.13 5.54
N PRO A 141 -8.72 2.32 4.33
CA PRO A 141 -9.13 1.57 3.16
C PRO A 141 -8.79 0.08 3.27
N MET A 142 -9.52 -0.76 2.57
CA MET A 142 -9.32 -2.22 2.50
C MET A 142 -9.50 -2.96 3.83
N ILE A 143 -10.30 -2.41 4.75
CA ILE A 143 -10.51 -3.02 6.08
C ILE A 143 -11.68 -4.03 6.08
N LEU A 144 -12.69 -3.83 5.21
CA LEU A 144 -13.85 -4.72 5.12
C LEU A 144 -13.61 -5.90 4.19
N GLN A 145 -12.78 -5.76 3.17
CA GLN A 145 -12.55 -6.82 2.19
C GLN A 145 -12.06 -8.14 2.81
N PRO A 146 -11.07 -8.16 3.76
CA PRO A 146 -10.64 -9.40 4.40
C PRO A 146 -11.73 -10.15 5.18
N LEU A 147 -12.82 -9.45 5.53
CA LEU A 147 -13.98 -10.06 6.20
C LEU A 147 -14.93 -10.72 5.20
N ALA A 148 -14.82 -10.39 3.92
CA ALA A 148 -15.62 -10.92 2.83
C ALA A 148 -14.91 -12.04 2.04
N GLU A 149 -13.61 -12.24 2.27
CA GLU A 149 -12.80 -13.33 1.69
C GLU A 149 -13.00 -14.65 2.45
#